data_8b6a806f71974c43e6aceee30601a4e1
#
_entry.id   8b6a806f71974c43e6aceee30601a4e1
#
_cell.length_a   1.000
_cell.length_b   1.000
_cell.length_c   1.000
_cell.angle_alpha   90.00
_cell.angle_beta   90.00
_cell.angle_gamma   90.00
#
_symmetry.space_group_name_H-M   'P 1'
#
loop_
_entity.id
_entity.type
_entity.pdbx_description
1 polymer ?
#
loop_
_entity_poly.entity_id
_entity_poly.type
_entity_poly.pdbx_seq_one_letter_code
_entity_poly.pdbx_strand_id
1 'polypeptide(L)'
;MKILAKIILSVALVAPLVVHADAPPRAPSESQLVEHGSYINKDGVRVHSPAHTKDSEQPVGASAQCRDGSYSFSRHHKGTCSHHGGVSRWLD
;
A
#
# COMPACT_ATOMS: atom_id res chain seq x y z
N MET A 1 24.15 -21.69 60.05
CA MET A 1 23.95 -20.44 59.42
C MET A 1 23.54 -20.65 57.96
N LYS A 2 22.40 -20.19 57.61
CA LYS A 2 21.84 -20.48 56.30
C LYS A 2 22.01 -19.28 55.43
N ILE A 3 22.68 -19.44 54.32
CA ILE A 3 22.82 -18.41 53.32
C ILE A 3 21.72 -18.65 52.29
N LEU A 4 20.76 -17.74 52.27
CA LEU A 4 19.74 -17.74 51.27
C LEU A 4 20.28 -17.00 50.07
N ALA A 5 20.67 -17.75 49.07
CA ALA A 5 20.97 -17.15 47.79
C ALA A 5 19.63 -16.80 47.12
N LYS A 6 19.33 -15.53 47.08
CA LYS A 6 18.22 -15.07 46.33
C LYS A 6 18.70 -14.93 44.87
N ILE A 7 18.24 -15.84 44.08
CA ILE A 7 18.40 -15.70 42.64
C ILE A 7 17.36 -14.72 42.18
N ILE A 8 17.79 -13.52 41.89
CA ILE A 8 16.92 -12.55 41.24
C ILE A 8 16.96 -12.84 39.78
N LEU A 9 15.94 -13.50 39.29
CA LEU A 9 15.76 -13.69 37.88
C LEU A 9 15.17 -12.40 37.34
N SER A 10 16.03 -11.53 36.86
CA SER A 10 15.53 -10.39 36.09
C SER A 10 15.21 -10.86 34.70
N VAL A 11 13.95 -11.05 34.44
CA VAL A 11 13.47 -11.27 33.07
C VAL A 11 13.46 -9.91 32.42
N ALA A 12 14.46 -9.65 31.60
CA ALA A 12 14.40 -8.52 30.72
C ALA A 12 13.36 -8.83 29.64
N LEU A 13 12.21 -8.24 29.81
CA LEU A 13 11.19 -8.31 28.77
C LEU A 13 11.62 -7.37 27.64
N VAL A 14 12.24 -7.93 26.65
CA VAL A 14 12.48 -7.20 25.43
C VAL A 14 11.17 -7.22 24.65
N ALA A 15 10.38 -6.17 24.84
CA ALA A 15 9.23 -5.95 23.98
C ALA A 15 9.75 -5.79 22.55
N PRO A 16 9.24 -6.55 21.58
CA PRO A 16 9.57 -6.32 20.19
C PRO A 16 9.17 -4.89 19.87
N LEU A 17 10.13 -4.09 19.45
CA LEU A 17 9.85 -2.81 18.84
C LEU A 17 9.07 -3.10 17.57
N VAL A 18 7.76 -2.97 17.66
CA VAL A 18 6.95 -2.88 16.47
C VAL A 18 7.19 -1.50 15.90
N VAL A 19 8.18 -1.41 15.03
CA VAL A 19 8.35 -0.22 14.26
C VAL A 19 7.19 -0.20 13.28
N HIS A 20 6.17 0.58 13.58
CA HIS A 20 5.24 1.01 12.58
C HIS A 20 5.95 2.04 11.72
N ALA A 21 6.92 1.58 10.93
CA ALA A 21 7.29 2.34 9.76
C ALA A 21 6.03 2.45 8.92
N ASP A 22 5.74 3.64 8.42
CA ASP A 22 4.66 3.84 7.48
C ASP A 22 4.70 2.70 6.47
N ALA A 23 3.76 1.79 6.61
CA ALA A 23 3.69 0.66 5.70
C ALA A 23 3.56 1.23 4.29
N PRO A 24 4.37 0.76 3.32
CA PRO A 24 4.17 1.18 1.95
C PRO A 24 2.70 0.90 1.59
N PRO A 25 2.06 1.77 0.79
CA PRO A 25 0.70 1.53 0.35
C PRO A 25 0.61 0.12 -0.20
N ARG A 26 -0.43 -0.58 0.18
CA ARG A 26 -0.64 -1.94 -0.29
C ARG A 26 -0.71 -1.96 -1.81
N ALA A 27 0.09 -2.83 -2.40
CA ALA A 27 -0.02 -3.10 -3.81
C ALA A 27 -1.36 -3.79 -4.11
N PRO A 28 -1.98 -3.50 -5.27
CA PRO A 28 -3.17 -4.23 -5.69
C PRO A 28 -2.85 -5.70 -5.94
N SER A 29 -3.86 -6.55 -5.84
CA SER A 29 -3.74 -7.95 -6.23
C SER A 29 -3.76 -8.06 -7.76
N GLU A 30 -2.67 -8.52 -8.35
CA GLU A 30 -2.56 -8.66 -9.80
C GLU A 30 -3.61 -9.60 -10.39
N SER A 31 -4.05 -10.60 -9.62
CA SER A 31 -5.10 -11.51 -10.07
C SER A 31 -6.46 -10.86 -10.23
N GLN A 32 -6.69 -9.72 -9.56
CA GLN A 32 -7.91 -8.94 -9.66
C GLN A 32 -7.90 -8.02 -10.89
N LEU A 33 -6.73 -7.69 -11.40
CA LEU A 33 -6.56 -6.68 -12.43
C LEU A 33 -6.53 -7.29 -13.84
N VAL A 34 -7.04 -6.54 -14.81
CA VAL A 34 -6.99 -6.91 -16.23
C VAL A 34 -5.63 -6.55 -16.81
N GLU A 35 -5.14 -5.35 -16.55
CA GLU A 35 -3.85 -4.86 -17.03
C GLU A 35 -2.80 -4.99 -15.94
N HIS A 36 -1.54 -5.22 -16.34
CA HIS A 36 -0.45 -5.53 -15.42
C HIS A 36 0.77 -4.62 -15.57
N GLY A 37 0.64 -3.49 -16.25
CA GLY A 37 1.74 -2.55 -16.45
C GLY A 37 2.12 -1.78 -15.19
N SER A 38 3.30 -1.19 -15.21
CA SER A 38 3.77 -0.33 -14.14
C SER A 38 4.66 0.78 -14.71
N TYR A 39 4.87 1.82 -13.91
CA TYR A 39 5.78 2.91 -14.25
C TYR A 39 6.53 3.36 -13.00
N ILE A 40 7.64 4.08 -13.22
CA ILE A 40 8.38 4.72 -12.15
C ILE A 40 7.94 6.18 -12.08
N ASN A 41 7.47 6.62 -10.91
CA ASN A 41 7.02 8.00 -10.73
C ASN A 41 8.20 8.95 -10.50
N LYS A 42 7.90 10.24 -10.34
CA LYS A 42 8.92 11.28 -10.10
C LYS A 42 9.74 11.07 -8.84
N ASP A 43 9.24 10.31 -7.88
CA ASP A 43 9.92 9.99 -6.63
C ASP A 43 10.75 8.70 -6.73
N GLY A 44 10.85 8.11 -7.91
CA GLY A 44 11.56 6.85 -8.12
C GLY A 44 10.83 5.62 -7.63
N VAL A 45 9.55 5.73 -7.32
CA VAL A 45 8.72 4.63 -6.82
C VAL A 45 8.01 3.95 -7.98
N ARG A 46 8.05 2.61 -7.99
CA ARG A 46 7.28 1.84 -8.96
C ARG A 46 5.79 1.89 -8.59
N VAL A 47 4.98 2.32 -9.53
CA VAL A 47 3.54 2.44 -9.38
C VAL A 47 2.86 1.58 -10.45
N HIS A 48 1.81 0.87 -10.07
CA HIS A 48 1.00 0.12 -11.02
C HIS A 48 0.32 1.10 -11.98
N SER A 49 0.37 0.81 -13.27
CA SER A 49 -0.37 1.59 -14.26
C SER A 49 -1.87 1.46 -14.03
N PRO A 50 -2.67 2.45 -14.44
CA PRO A 50 -4.12 2.33 -14.29
C PRO A 50 -4.64 1.03 -14.89
N ALA A 51 -5.56 0.38 -14.16
CA ALA A 51 -6.05 -0.93 -14.54
C ALA A 51 -7.53 -1.09 -14.23
N HIS A 52 -8.22 -1.86 -15.06
CA HIS A 52 -9.57 -2.31 -14.80
C HIS A 52 -9.55 -3.53 -13.88
N THR A 53 -10.59 -3.71 -13.10
CA THR A 53 -10.76 -4.90 -12.27
C THR A 53 -11.67 -5.90 -12.96
N LYS A 54 -11.40 -7.20 -12.75
CA LYS A 54 -12.20 -8.29 -13.33
C LYS A 54 -13.55 -8.42 -12.66
N ASP A 55 -13.66 -8.02 -11.40
CA ASP A 55 -14.83 -8.16 -10.54
C ASP A 55 -15.58 -6.86 -10.31
N SER A 56 -15.17 -5.78 -10.94
CA SER A 56 -15.72 -4.42 -10.76
C SER A 56 -15.57 -3.88 -9.33
N GLU A 57 -14.81 -4.54 -8.49
CA GLU A 57 -14.52 -4.09 -7.13
C GLU A 57 -13.35 -3.12 -7.11
N GLN A 58 -13.39 -2.17 -6.17
CA GLN A 58 -12.28 -1.25 -5.97
C GLN A 58 -11.04 -2.01 -5.50
N PRO A 59 -9.91 -1.94 -6.24
CA PRO A 59 -8.72 -2.64 -5.82
C PRO A 59 -8.03 -1.93 -4.65
N VAL A 60 -7.31 -2.70 -3.84
CA VAL A 60 -6.51 -2.15 -2.75
C VAL A 60 -5.43 -1.24 -3.33
N GLY A 61 -5.23 -0.09 -2.70
CA GLY A 61 -4.23 0.88 -3.09
C GLY A 61 -4.66 1.87 -4.16
N ALA A 62 -5.87 1.76 -4.69
CA ALA A 62 -6.39 2.71 -5.66
C ALA A 62 -6.57 4.09 -5.03
N SER A 63 -6.09 5.11 -5.73
CA SER A 63 -6.21 6.52 -5.31
C SER A 63 -7.35 7.24 -6.04
N ALA A 64 -7.77 6.74 -7.19
CA ALA A 64 -8.82 7.35 -7.99
C ALA A 64 -9.46 6.33 -8.93
N GLN A 65 -10.71 6.57 -9.29
CA GLN A 65 -11.34 5.91 -10.41
C GLN A 65 -11.33 6.84 -11.61
N CYS A 66 -10.88 6.33 -12.74
CA CYS A 66 -10.84 7.07 -14.00
C CYS A 66 -12.19 6.99 -14.70
N ARG A 67 -12.44 7.93 -15.64
CA ARG A 67 -13.71 7.98 -16.37
C ARG A 67 -13.92 6.80 -17.31
N ASP A 68 -12.84 6.13 -17.72
CA ASP A 68 -12.95 4.91 -18.53
C ASP A 68 -13.23 3.65 -17.71
N GLY A 69 -13.42 3.79 -16.39
CA GLY A 69 -13.68 2.69 -15.47
C GLY A 69 -12.44 2.06 -14.87
N SER A 70 -11.25 2.43 -15.32
CA SER A 70 -10.01 1.95 -14.69
C SER A 70 -9.76 2.62 -13.34
N TYR A 71 -8.85 2.04 -12.56
CA TYR A 71 -8.41 2.58 -11.27
C TYR A 71 -6.97 3.00 -11.39
N SER A 72 -6.67 4.20 -10.86
CA SER A 72 -5.31 4.72 -10.76
C SER A 72 -4.71 4.39 -9.40
N PHE A 73 -3.41 4.13 -9.39
CA PHE A 73 -2.63 3.91 -8.17
C PHE A 73 -1.61 5.04 -7.96
N SER A 74 -1.80 6.16 -8.67
CA SER A 74 -0.95 7.34 -8.56
C SER A 74 -0.94 7.88 -7.14
N ARG A 75 0.23 8.28 -6.68
CA ARG A 75 0.40 8.90 -5.35
C ARG A 75 0.35 10.41 -5.40
N HIS A 76 0.28 10.98 -6.59
CA HIS A 76 0.19 12.39 -6.84
C HIS A 76 -1.09 12.68 -7.60
N HIS A 77 -1.78 13.75 -7.23
CA HIS A 77 -3.05 14.09 -7.86
C HIS A 77 -2.87 14.75 -9.23
N LYS A 78 -1.65 15.15 -9.56
CA LYS A 78 -1.37 15.79 -10.84
C LYS A 78 -1.21 14.75 -11.95
N GLY A 79 -2.00 14.87 -13.00
CA GLY A 79 -1.96 13.98 -14.15
C GLY A 79 -2.59 12.60 -13.92
N THR A 80 -3.25 12.39 -12.81
CA THR A 80 -3.93 11.14 -12.49
C THR A 80 -5.01 10.87 -13.54
N CYS A 81 -5.05 9.63 -14.07
CA CYS A 81 -5.98 9.20 -15.12
C CYS A 81 -5.85 9.98 -16.44
N SER A 82 -4.70 10.61 -16.72
CA SER A 82 -4.54 11.51 -17.87
C SER A 82 -4.79 10.85 -19.23
N HIS A 83 -4.53 9.56 -19.37
CA HIS A 83 -4.79 8.79 -20.61
C HIS A 83 -6.06 7.94 -20.50
N HIS A 84 -6.87 8.17 -19.49
CA HIS A 84 -8.07 7.38 -19.18
C HIS A 84 -9.31 8.25 -18.98
N GLY A 85 -9.33 9.40 -19.61
CA GLY A 85 -10.45 10.32 -19.57
C GLY A 85 -10.48 11.25 -18.35
N GLY A 86 -9.43 11.26 -17.55
CA GLY A 86 -9.37 12.03 -16.31
C GLY A 86 -10.02 11.31 -15.14
N VAL A 87 -9.97 11.95 -13.97
CA VAL A 87 -10.50 11.38 -12.73
C VAL A 87 -12.02 11.53 -12.70
N SER A 88 -12.71 10.42 -12.46
CA SER A 88 -14.13 10.41 -12.15
C SER A 88 -14.37 10.63 -10.66
N ARG A 89 -13.58 9.97 -9.82
CA ARG A 89 -13.75 10.01 -8.38
C ARG A 89 -12.42 9.75 -7.67
N TRP A 90 -12.08 10.59 -6.69
CA TRP A 90 -10.97 10.33 -5.79
C TRP A 90 -11.36 9.32 -4.72
N LEU A 91 -10.44 8.44 -4.36
CA LEU A 91 -10.66 7.36 -3.41
C LEU A 91 -9.80 7.47 -2.14
N ASP A 92 -8.85 8.39 -2.14
CA ASP A 92 -7.96 8.65 -1.01
C ASP A 92 -8.34 9.88 -0.21
#